data_0d09324970467da1c51fa70ffbac6758
#
_entry.id   0d09324970467da1c51fa70ffbac6758
#
_cell.length_a   1.000
_cell.length_b   1.000
_cell.length_c   1.000
_cell.angle_alpha   90.00
_cell.angle_beta   90.00
_cell.angle_gamma   90.00
#
_symmetry.space_group_name_H-M   'P 1'
#
loop_
_entity.id
_entity.type
_entity.pdbx_description
1 polymer ?
#
loop_
_entity_poly.entity_id
_entity_poly.type
_entity_poly.pdbx_seq_one_letter_code
_entity_poly.pdbx_strand_id
1 'polypeptide(L)'
;KMDPLGLPFEMYNHAGLLRTTELEKPVDTSGEIIDSGNPTLDGPVKNALEMIEKLAASERVEQVFVRHAFRFWMGRNETLNDAPVLQAAHKAYRESGGSMNALITSLLTSDAFLYRKVEKKLDQK
;
A
#
# COMPACT_ATOMS: atom_id res chain seq x y z
N LYS A 1 21.13 7.93 3.82
CA LYS A 1 21.01 6.46 3.95
C LYS A 1 20.48 5.91 2.62
N MET A 2 21.03 4.80 2.12
CA MET A 2 20.64 4.23 0.81
C MET A 2 19.27 3.55 0.84
N ASP A 3 18.83 3.02 1.99
CA ASP A 3 17.52 2.39 2.16
C ASP A 3 16.94 2.74 3.53
N PRO A 4 16.33 3.92 3.67
CA PRO A 4 15.79 4.38 4.95
C PRO A 4 14.62 3.52 5.46
N LEU A 5 13.89 2.84 4.57
CA LEU A 5 12.79 1.94 4.94
C LEU A 5 13.26 0.51 5.23
N GLY A 6 14.38 0.07 4.65
CA GLY A 6 14.94 -1.26 4.87
C GLY A 6 15.73 -1.36 6.19
N LEU A 7 16.40 -0.28 6.60
CA LEU A 7 17.19 -0.26 7.83
C LEU A 7 16.46 -0.70 9.11
N PRO A 8 15.20 -0.34 9.34
CA PRO A 8 14.45 -0.83 10.49
C PRO A 8 14.36 -2.36 10.58
N PHE A 9 14.44 -3.08 9.44
CA PHE A 9 14.39 -4.54 9.40
C PHE A 9 15.74 -5.21 9.72
N GLU A 10 16.83 -4.45 9.92
CA GLU A 10 18.10 -5.00 10.41
C GLU A 10 17.97 -5.67 11.80
N MET A 11 16.87 -5.47 12.49
CA MET A 11 16.52 -6.24 13.68
C MET A 11 16.29 -7.74 13.43
N TYR A 12 16.24 -8.18 12.17
CA TYR A 12 16.10 -9.57 11.80
C TYR A 12 17.36 -10.07 11.08
N ASN A 13 17.74 -11.32 11.34
CA ASN A 13 18.82 -11.97 10.61
C ASN A 13 18.34 -12.60 9.30
N HIS A 14 19.24 -13.20 8.53
CA HIS A 14 18.94 -13.86 7.26
C HIS A 14 17.93 -15.03 7.37
N ALA A 15 17.72 -15.57 8.57
CA ALA A 15 16.71 -16.60 8.85
C ALA A 15 15.40 -16.04 9.39
N GLY A 16 15.24 -14.70 9.45
CA GLY A 16 14.06 -14.03 9.98
C GLY A 16 13.94 -14.02 11.51
N LEU A 17 15.00 -14.39 12.23
CA LEU A 17 15.03 -14.38 13.68
C LEU A 17 15.49 -13.01 14.20
N LEU A 18 14.87 -12.57 15.30
CA LEU A 18 15.22 -11.32 15.96
C LEU A 18 16.69 -11.35 16.43
N ARG A 19 17.45 -10.30 16.11
CA ARG A 19 18.79 -10.08 16.61
C ARG A 19 18.89 -8.71 17.29
N THR A 20 19.57 -8.67 18.41
CA THR A 20 19.80 -7.44 19.18
C THR A 20 21.24 -6.95 19.10
N THR A 21 22.15 -7.85 18.71
CA THR A 21 23.59 -7.57 18.60
C THR A 21 24.17 -8.13 17.32
N GLU A 22 25.18 -7.42 16.79
CA GLU A 22 26.03 -7.84 15.69
C GLU A 22 27.49 -7.47 16.03
N LEU A 23 28.40 -8.43 15.91
CA LEU A 23 29.81 -8.24 16.29
C LEU A 23 29.97 -7.61 17.70
N GLU A 24 29.21 -8.12 18.67
CA GLU A 24 29.20 -7.66 20.08
C GLU A 24 28.68 -6.22 20.28
N LYS A 25 28.15 -5.58 19.27
CA LYS A 25 27.54 -4.24 19.36
C LYS A 25 26.03 -4.31 19.16
N PRO A 26 25.26 -3.38 19.76
CA PRO A 26 23.84 -3.26 19.45
C PRO A 26 23.62 -3.00 17.95
N VAL A 27 22.60 -3.65 17.38
CA VAL A 27 22.19 -3.38 15.98
C VAL A 27 21.45 -2.04 15.94
N ASP A 28 21.85 -1.17 15.02
CA ASP A 28 21.10 0.06 14.71
C ASP A 28 19.92 -0.29 13.80
N THR A 29 18.72 -0.22 14.36
CA THR A 29 17.46 -0.50 13.67
C THR A 29 16.69 0.78 13.33
N SER A 30 17.33 1.94 13.47
CA SER A 30 16.70 3.22 13.16
C SER A 30 16.57 3.43 11.65
N GLY A 31 15.41 3.93 11.24
CA GLY A 31 15.13 4.30 9.85
C GLY A 31 14.32 5.57 9.75
N GLU A 32 13.79 5.82 8.57
CA GLU A 32 13.01 7.01 8.32
C GLU A 32 12.00 6.75 7.20
N ILE A 33 10.77 7.24 7.38
CA ILE A 33 9.78 7.31 6.29
C ILE A 33 9.99 8.67 5.62
N ILE A 34 10.21 8.65 4.31
CA ILE A 34 10.48 9.86 3.53
C ILE A 34 9.63 9.85 2.25
N ASP A 35 9.25 11.03 1.80
CA ASP A 35 8.54 11.23 0.51
C ASP A 35 7.26 10.38 0.35
N SER A 36 6.56 10.10 1.47
CA SER A 36 5.30 9.33 1.44
C SER A 36 4.16 10.08 0.73
N GLY A 37 4.32 11.39 0.50
CA GLY A 37 3.27 12.30 0.05
C GLY A 37 2.27 12.68 1.16
N ASN A 38 2.55 12.29 2.40
CA ASN A 38 1.82 12.68 3.60
C ASN A 38 2.82 13.13 4.68
N PRO A 39 2.99 14.45 4.92
CA PRO A 39 3.96 14.96 5.89
C PRO A 39 3.77 14.44 7.32
N THR A 40 2.56 13.99 7.69
CA THR A 40 2.32 13.43 9.02
C THR A 40 2.83 12.00 9.18
N LEU A 41 3.06 11.31 8.07
CA LEU A 41 3.63 9.97 8.05
C LEU A 41 5.16 10.01 8.01
N ASP A 42 5.72 11.02 7.34
CA ASP A 42 7.16 11.18 7.20
C ASP A 42 7.84 11.42 8.55
N GLY A 43 9.06 10.92 8.68
CA GLY A 43 9.90 11.13 9.85
C GLY A 43 10.59 9.87 10.35
N PRO A 44 11.41 10.00 11.41
CA PRO A 44 12.21 8.91 11.93
C PRO A 44 11.36 7.83 12.59
N VAL A 45 11.88 6.60 12.53
CA VAL A 45 11.37 5.42 13.21
C VAL A 45 12.51 4.69 13.92
N LYS A 46 12.25 4.11 15.08
CA LYS A 46 13.25 3.42 15.89
C LYS A 46 13.53 2.00 15.42
N ASN A 47 12.52 1.35 14.86
CA ASN A 47 12.58 -0.04 14.44
C ASN A 47 11.42 -0.38 13.49
N ALA A 48 11.42 -1.60 12.95
CA ALA A 48 10.38 -2.07 12.05
C ALA A 48 8.98 -2.07 12.66
N LEU A 49 8.83 -2.35 13.95
CA LEU A 49 7.51 -2.41 14.60
C LEU A 49 6.88 -1.01 14.63
N GLU A 50 7.62 0.01 15.08
CA GLU A 50 7.13 1.40 15.06
C GLU A 50 6.80 1.86 13.62
N MET A 51 7.63 1.48 12.65
CA MET A 51 7.36 1.78 11.25
C MET A 51 6.07 1.13 10.77
N ILE A 52 5.85 -0.15 11.06
CA ILE A 52 4.65 -0.89 10.69
C ILE A 52 3.41 -0.26 11.34
N GLU A 53 3.47 0.12 12.61
CA GLU A 53 2.38 0.79 13.32
C GLU A 53 2.01 2.13 12.67
N LYS A 54 3.01 2.96 12.33
CA LYS A 54 2.80 4.22 11.61
C LYS A 54 2.15 3.99 10.23
N LEU A 55 2.64 3.02 9.48
CA LEU A 55 2.11 2.67 8.17
C LEU A 55 0.67 2.15 8.27
N ALA A 56 0.38 1.27 9.24
CA ALA A 56 -0.95 0.69 9.45
C ALA A 56 -2.00 1.74 9.86
N ALA A 57 -1.59 2.81 10.55
CA ALA A 57 -2.48 3.90 10.93
C ALA A 57 -2.72 4.93 9.80
N SER A 58 -2.04 4.79 8.67
CA SER A 58 -2.07 5.78 7.59
C SER A 58 -3.16 5.49 6.56
N GLU A 59 -4.11 6.42 6.41
CA GLU A 59 -5.10 6.37 5.33
C GLU A 59 -4.45 6.33 3.93
N ARG A 60 -3.30 6.99 3.77
CA ARG A 60 -2.55 6.97 2.52
C ARG A 60 -2.09 5.57 2.16
N VAL A 61 -1.65 4.79 3.14
CA VAL A 61 -1.24 3.39 2.94
C VAL A 61 -2.45 2.52 2.58
N GLU A 62 -3.60 2.72 3.24
CA GLU A 62 -4.85 2.04 2.86
C GLU A 62 -5.24 2.34 1.41
N GLN A 63 -5.18 3.60 0.98
CA GLN A 63 -5.48 3.99 -0.40
C GLN A 63 -4.52 3.34 -1.41
N VAL A 64 -3.24 3.25 -1.08
CA VAL A 64 -2.25 2.55 -1.92
C VAL A 64 -2.57 1.07 -1.99
N PHE A 65 -2.92 0.44 -0.88
CA PHE A 65 -3.34 -0.96 -0.84
C PHE A 65 -4.58 -1.22 -1.71
N VAL A 66 -5.61 -0.37 -1.62
CA VAL A 66 -6.81 -0.46 -2.45
C VAL A 66 -6.48 -0.31 -3.94
N ARG A 67 -5.55 0.60 -4.31
CA ARG A 67 -5.07 0.74 -5.70
C ARG A 67 -4.36 -0.52 -6.20
N HIS A 68 -3.54 -1.17 -5.37
CA HIS A 68 -2.90 -2.44 -5.73
C HIS A 68 -3.94 -3.55 -5.90
N ALA A 69 -4.93 -3.64 -5.02
CA ALA A 69 -6.04 -4.57 -5.17
C ALA A 69 -6.81 -4.33 -6.47
N PHE A 70 -7.11 -3.06 -6.79
CA PHE A 70 -7.73 -2.69 -8.07
C PHE A 70 -6.91 -3.21 -9.26
N ARG A 71 -5.61 -2.90 -9.30
CA ARG A 71 -4.73 -3.34 -10.40
C ARG A 71 -4.69 -4.85 -10.56
N PHE A 72 -4.67 -5.56 -9.44
CA PHE A 72 -4.67 -7.03 -9.43
C PHE A 72 -5.98 -7.61 -10.02
N TRP A 73 -7.12 -7.15 -9.52
CA TRP A 73 -8.42 -7.69 -9.92
C TRP A 73 -8.89 -7.19 -11.29
N MET A 74 -8.56 -5.95 -11.66
CA MET A 74 -8.91 -5.38 -12.97
C MET A 74 -7.94 -5.77 -14.08
N GLY A 75 -6.75 -6.30 -13.74
CA GLY A 75 -5.71 -6.64 -14.71
C GLY A 75 -5.14 -5.44 -15.48
N ARG A 76 -5.31 -4.22 -14.94
CA ARG A 76 -4.86 -2.98 -15.56
C ARG A 76 -4.58 -1.89 -14.52
N ASN A 77 -3.84 -0.87 -14.91
CA ASN A 77 -3.71 0.32 -14.10
C ASN A 77 -5.00 1.14 -14.06
N GLU A 78 -5.18 1.88 -12.98
CA GLU A 78 -6.27 2.85 -12.83
C GLU A 78 -6.07 4.07 -13.75
N THR A 79 -7.18 4.66 -14.13
CA THR A 79 -7.27 5.93 -14.85
C THR A 79 -8.05 6.93 -14.00
N LEU A 80 -8.11 8.20 -14.40
CA LEU A 80 -8.91 9.21 -13.70
C LEU A 80 -10.40 8.85 -13.65
N ASN A 81 -10.89 8.11 -14.63
CA ASN A 81 -12.29 7.66 -14.68
C ASN A 81 -12.60 6.57 -13.62
N ASP A 82 -11.58 5.92 -13.07
CA ASP A 82 -11.73 4.90 -12.04
C ASP A 82 -11.79 5.49 -10.61
N ALA A 83 -11.62 6.80 -10.46
CA ALA A 83 -11.64 7.45 -9.15
C ALA A 83 -12.89 7.14 -8.30
N PRO A 84 -14.12 7.16 -8.84
CA PRO A 84 -15.32 6.80 -8.07
C PRO A 84 -15.29 5.35 -7.58
N VAL A 85 -14.77 4.41 -8.39
CA VAL A 85 -14.66 2.99 -8.03
C VAL A 85 -13.64 2.80 -6.91
N LEU A 86 -12.49 3.46 -7.00
CA LEU A 86 -11.46 3.41 -5.96
C LEU A 86 -11.95 4.00 -4.64
N GLN A 87 -12.68 5.13 -4.69
CA GLN A 87 -13.28 5.74 -3.51
C GLN A 87 -14.32 4.84 -2.85
N ALA A 88 -15.21 4.23 -3.64
CA ALA A 88 -16.22 3.29 -3.15
C ALA A 88 -15.57 2.05 -2.51
N ALA A 89 -14.53 1.50 -3.14
CA ALA A 89 -13.79 0.35 -2.65
C ALA A 89 -13.04 0.67 -1.34
N HIS A 90 -12.40 1.84 -1.26
CA HIS A 90 -11.74 2.30 -0.02
C HIS A 90 -12.74 2.50 1.11
N LYS A 91 -13.90 3.12 0.80
CA LYS A 91 -14.99 3.29 1.77
C LYS A 91 -15.48 1.95 2.30
N ALA A 92 -15.78 0.99 1.40
CA ALA A 92 -16.23 -0.35 1.79
C ALA A 92 -15.20 -1.08 2.67
N TYR A 93 -13.91 -0.94 2.34
CA TYR A 93 -12.82 -1.49 3.14
C TYR A 93 -12.79 -0.91 4.55
N ARG A 94 -12.87 0.41 4.71
CA ARG A 94 -12.84 1.09 6.02
C ARG A 94 -14.07 0.80 6.86
N GLU A 95 -15.27 0.91 6.29
CA GLU A 95 -16.54 0.70 7.00
C GLU A 95 -16.72 -0.75 7.48
N SER A 96 -16.05 -1.69 6.83
CA SER A 96 -16.03 -3.11 7.22
C SER A 96 -14.90 -3.49 8.20
N GLY A 97 -14.16 -2.51 8.72
CA GLY A 97 -13.03 -2.77 9.62
C GLY A 97 -11.82 -3.43 8.93
N GLY A 98 -11.58 -3.12 7.65
CA GLY A 98 -10.46 -3.67 6.89
C GLY A 98 -10.75 -5.03 6.23
N SER A 99 -12.01 -5.34 5.95
CA SER A 99 -12.39 -6.61 5.33
C SER A 99 -11.96 -6.70 3.87
N MET A 100 -11.08 -7.65 3.57
CA MET A 100 -10.67 -7.96 2.20
C MET A 100 -11.84 -8.43 1.33
N ASN A 101 -12.79 -9.16 1.89
CA ASN A 101 -13.99 -9.59 1.17
C ASN A 101 -14.86 -8.41 0.75
N ALA A 102 -15.06 -7.41 1.62
CA ALA A 102 -15.79 -6.20 1.28
C ALA A 102 -15.11 -5.40 0.17
N LEU A 103 -13.78 -5.27 0.23
CA LEU A 103 -12.98 -4.64 -0.82
C LEU A 103 -13.15 -5.34 -2.16
N ILE A 104 -12.93 -6.66 -2.21
CA ILE A 104 -13.04 -7.45 -3.44
C ILE A 104 -14.46 -7.37 -4.00
N THR A 105 -15.47 -7.54 -3.17
CA THR A 105 -16.87 -7.44 -3.60
C THR A 105 -17.15 -6.08 -4.23
N SER A 106 -16.74 -4.98 -3.59
CA SER A 106 -16.94 -3.63 -4.13
C SER A 106 -16.26 -3.45 -5.50
N LEU A 107 -15.07 -4.00 -5.69
CA LEU A 107 -14.36 -3.93 -6.97
C LEU A 107 -15.04 -4.77 -8.06
N LEU A 108 -15.36 -6.04 -7.79
CA LEU A 108 -15.87 -6.98 -8.78
C LEU A 108 -17.33 -6.73 -9.16
N THR A 109 -18.11 -6.04 -8.33
CA THR A 109 -19.49 -5.61 -8.66
C THR A 109 -19.56 -4.22 -9.29
N SER A 110 -18.42 -3.54 -9.45
CA SER A 110 -18.37 -2.21 -10.06
C SER A 110 -18.58 -2.26 -11.58
N ASP A 111 -19.13 -1.18 -12.14
CA ASP A 111 -19.27 -1.02 -13.60
C ASP A 111 -17.92 -1.10 -14.33
N ALA A 112 -16.85 -0.68 -13.69
CA ALA A 112 -15.50 -0.75 -14.26
C ALA A 112 -15.00 -2.19 -14.45
N PHE A 113 -15.53 -3.16 -13.70
CA PHE A 113 -15.25 -4.58 -13.87
C PHE A 113 -16.26 -5.25 -14.82
N LEU A 114 -17.55 -4.94 -14.68
CA LEU A 114 -18.63 -5.61 -15.42
C LEU A 114 -18.72 -5.16 -16.88
N TYR A 115 -18.34 -3.91 -17.19
CA TYR A 115 -18.50 -3.35 -18.53
C TYR A 115 -17.18 -2.87 -19.10
N ARG A 116 -16.92 -3.25 -20.35
CA ARG A 116 -15.76 -2.80 -21.11
C ARG A 116 -16.18 -1.76 -22.14
N LYS A 117 -15.52 -0.58 -22.15
CA LYS A 117 -15.67 0.34 -23.28
C LYS A 117 -15.13 -0.30 -24.55
N VAL A 118 -15.97 -0.34 -25.59
CA VAL A 118 -15.52 -0.67 -26.94
C VAL A 118 -14.91 0.59 -27.55
N GLU A 119 -13.60 0.59 -27.78
CA GLU A 119 -12.97 1.65 -28.58
C GLU A 119 -13.50 1.56 -30.01
N LYS A 120 -14.22 2.59 -30.46
CA LYS A 120 -14.50 2.75 -31.88
C LYS A 120 -13.15 2.97 -32.58
N LYS A 121 -12.72 2.01 -33.41
CA LYS A 121 -11.65 2.27 -34.37
C LYS A 121 -12.09 3.47 -35.21
N LEU A 122 -11.39 4.59 -35.09
CA LEU A 122 -11.49 5.68 -36.02
C LEU A 122 -10.96 5.10 -37.36
N ASP A 123 -11.86 4.88 -38.31
CA ASP A 123 -11.47 4.57 -39.68
C ASP A 123 -10.61 5.73 -40.18
N GLN A 124 -9.32 5.48 -40.27
CA GLN A 124 -8.40 6.37 -40.95
C GLN A 124 -8.78 6.34 -42.44
N LYS A 125 -9.43 7.43 -42.90
CA LYS A 125 -9.56 7.76 -44.30
C LYS A 125 -8.33 8.51 -44.76
#